data_7327c31b733c88bb860792dd988649c0
#
_entry.id   7327c31b733c88bb860792dd988649c0
#
_cell.length_a   1.000
_cell.length_b   1.000
_cell.length_c   1.000
_cell.angle_alpha   90.00
_cell.angle_beta   90.00
_cell.angle_gamma   90.00
#
_symmetry.space_group_name_H-M   'P 1'
#
loop_
_entity.id
_entity.type
_entity.pdbx_description
1 polymer ?
#
loop_
_entity_poly.entity_id
_entity_poly.type
_entity_poly.pdbx_seq_one_letter_code
_entity_poly.pdbx_strand_id
1 'polypeptide(L)'
;MRQQKVDPGLVESYVDTLASTMRTAVATDGHGKNVALDIAIEWSVNIARRVTDQGNKVIFAGNGGSAAIASHMATDYSKNGGLRAWSMNDASMLTCLANDYGYDQVFAKQIEFHGRPGDLLVAISSSGKSANILAAVTVARKLGCSVLTMSGFAPDNPLRATGDMNLYLNSTSYGYVEIGHLALCHAIVDYSMAWAKGNPAVART
;
A
#
# COMPACT_ATOMS: atom_id res chain seq x y z
N MET A 1 -35.03 -15.48 -18.15
CA MET A 1 -33.90 -14.54 -17.95
C MET A 1 -33.58 -13.91 -19.30
N ARG A 2 -33.69 -12.58 -19.47
CA ARG A 2 -33.23 -11.88 -20.68
C ARG A 2 -31.69 -11.97 -20.67
N GLN A 3 -31.11 -12.60 -21.69
CA GLN A 3 -29.66 -12.50 -21.93
C GLN A 3 -29.34 -11.02 -22.17
N GLN A 4 -28.64 -10.41 -21.22
CA GLN A 4 -28.07 -9.07 -21.44
C GLN A 4 -27.00 -9.22 -22.52
N LYS A 5 -27.16 -8.49 -23.64
CA LYS A 5 -26.10 -8.42 -24.65
C LYS A 5 -24.88 -7.76 -24.02
N VAL A 6 -23.76 -8.45 -24.03
CA VAL A 6 -22.48 -7.87 -23.62
C VAL A 6 -22.09 -6.82 -24.65
N ASP A 7 -21.75 -5.62 -24.19
CA ASP A 7 -21.28 -4.54 -25.05
C ASP A 7 -19.91 -4.92 -25.64
N PRO A 8 -19.75 -4.91 -26.98
CA PRO A 8 -18.44 -5.14 -27.59
C PRO A 8 -17.43 -4.09 -27.10
N GLY A 9 -16.24 -4.53 -26.64
CA GLY A 9 -15.19 -3.63 -26.12
C GLY A 9 -15.26 -3.40 -24.62
N LEU A 10 -16.13 -4.10 -23.87
CA LEU A 10 -16.22 -3.96 -22.39
C LEU A 10 -14.86 -4.16 -21.68
N VAL A 11 -14.11 -5.19 -22.05
CA VAL A 11 -12.80 -5.48 -21.46
C VAL A 11 -11.77 -4.43 -21.84
N GLU A 12 -11.76 -4.00 -23.11
CA GLU A 12 -10.86 -2.96 -23.62
C GLU A 12 -11.10 -1.65 -22.87
N SER A 13 -12.34 -1.22 -22.75
CA SER A 13 -12.74 -0.03 -21.98
C SER A 13 -12.33 -0.12 -20.51
N TYR A 14 -12.45 -1.32 -19.90
CA TYR A 14 -12.01 -1.53 -18.52
C TYR A 14 -10.48 -1.36 -18.38
N VAL A 15 -9.71 -1.96 -19.28
CA VAL A 15 -8.24 -1.88 -19.30
C VAL A 15 -7.78 -0.44 -19.54
N ASP A 16 -8.40 0.28 -20.49
CA ASP A 16 -8.06 1.67 -20.77
C ASP A 16 -8.33 2.57 -19.57
N THR A 17 -9.45 2.36 -18.88
CA THR A 17 -9.80 3.11 -17.66
C THR A 17 -8.78 2.81 -16.54
N LEU A 18 -8.41 1.55 -16.37
CA LEU A 18 -7.39 1.16 -15.40
C LEU A 18 -6.03 1.80 -15.72
N ALA A 19 -5.60 1.71 -16.98
CA ALA A 19 -4.35 2.32 -17.45
C ALA A 19 -4.35 3.84 -17.26
N SER A 20 -5.49 4.51 -17.54
CA SER A 20 -5.66 5.94 -17.30
C SER A 20 -5.56 6.28 -15.81
N THR A 21 -6.23 5.50 -14.94
CA THR A 21 -6.17 5.67 -13.47
C THR A 21 -4.73 5.56 -12.95
N MET A 22 -3.96 4.61 -13.49
CA MET A 22 -2.55 4.44 -13.14
C MET A 22 -1.68 5.59 -13.62
N ARG A 23 -1.84 6.05 -14.86
CA ARG A 23 -1.04 7.15 -15.43
C ARG A 23 -1.32 8.49 -14.76
N THR A 24 -2.52 8.67 -14.20
CA THR A 24 -2.94 9.88 -13.49
C THR A 24 -2.81 9.77 -11.97
N ALA A 25 -2.13 8.73 -11.48
CA ALA A 25 -1.82 8.59 -10.06
C ALA A 25 -1.05 9.82 -9.56
N VAL A 26 -1.40 10.26 -8.36
CA VAL A 26 -0.77 11.43 -7.72
C VAL A 26 0.00 10.98 -6.51
N ALA A 27 1.25 11.44 -6.40
CA ALA A 27 2.04 11.25 -5.19
C ALA A 27 2.19 12.57 -4.43
N THR A 28 2.15 12.50 -3.09
CA THR A 28 2.43 13.64 -2.21
C THR A 28 3.41 13.25 -1.12
N ASP A 29 4.29 14.16 -0.75
CA ASP A 29 5.19 13.99 0.38
C ASP A 29 4.47 14.22 1.73
N GLY A 30 5.19 14.06 2.84
CA GLY A 30 4.67 14.24 4.20
C GLY A 30 4.23 15.68 4.54
N HIS A 31 4.49 16.65 3.65
CA HIS A 31 4.04 18.04 3.76
C HIS A 31 2.85 18.33 2.84
N GLY A 32 2.31 17.32 2.15
CA GLY A 32 1.21 17.44 1.20
C GLY A 32 1.60 18.04 -0.15
N LYS A 33 2.90 18.19 -0.43
CA LYS A 33 3.39 18.70 -1.70
C LYS A 33 3.38 17.58 -2.74
N ASN A 34 2.86 17.86 -3.94
CA ASN A 34 2.94 16.93 -5.05
C ASN A 34 4.39 16.65 -5.45
N VAL A 35 4.69 15.38 -5.65
CA VAL A 35 5.97 14.90 -6.19
C VAL A 35 5.73 14.03 -7.43
N ALA A 36 6.71 13.90 -8.30
CA ALA A 36 6.59 13.00 -9.43
C ALA A 36 6.41 11.55 -8.94
N LEU A 37 5.58 10.77 -9.63
CA LEU A 37 5.31 9.38 -9.25
C LEU A 37 6.60 8.54 -9.20
N ASP A 38 7.50 8.74 -10.16
CA ASP A 38 8.79 8.05 -10.20
C ASP A 38 9.64 8.33 -8.95
N ILE A 39 9.64 9.59 -8.46
CA ILE A 39 10.32 9.97 -7.21
C ILE A 39 9.69 9.27 -6.01
N ALA A 40 8.37 9.15 -5.98
CA ALA A 40 7.67 8.46 -4.90
C ALA A 40 7.95 6.96 -4.91
N ILE A 41 8.03 6.33 -6.08
CA ILE A 41 8.44 4.92 -6.23
C ILE A 41 9.90 4.75 -5.80
N GLU A 42 10.81 5.62 -6.26
CA GLU A 42 12.21 5.60 -5.84
C GLU A 42 12.36 5.73 -4.32
N TRP A 43 11.64 6.67 -3.70
CA TRP A 43 11.60 6.81 -2.24
C TRP A 43 11.15 5.51 -1.57
N SER A 44 10.07 4.90 -2.10
CA SER A 44 9.48 3.67 -1.55
C SER A 44 10.44 2.48 -1.63
N VAL A 45 11.16 2.34 -2.75
CA VAL A 45 12.21 1.32 -2.93
C VAL A 45 13.34 1.54 -1.94
N ASN A 46 13.86 2.76 -1.87
CA ASN A 46 15.01 3.10 -1.01
C ASN A 46 14.67 2.90 0.47
N ILE A 47 13.47 3.28 0.93
CA ILE A 47 13.08 3.09 2.32
C ILE A 47 12.88 1.60 2.64
N ALA A 48 12.24 0.82 1.77
CA ALA A 48 12.01 -0.61 1.99
C ALA A 48 13.33 -1.40 2.09
N ARG A 49 14.32 -1.07 1.27
CA ARG A 49 15.66 -1.65 1.34
C ARG A 49 16.41 -1.22 2.61
N ARG A 50 16.44 0.09 2.87
CA ARG A 50 17.12 0.63 4.05
C ARG A 50 16.62 0.00 5.35
N VAL A 51 15.30 -0.11 5.54
CA VAL A 51 14.75 -0.72 6.76
C VAL A 51 15.14 -2.19 6.88
N THR A 52 15.18 -2.92 5.77
CA THR A 52 15.63 -4.31 5.74
C THR A 52 17.10 -4.44 6.10
N ASP A 53 17.97 -3.62 5.50
CA ASP A 53 19.42 -3.63 5.74
C ASP A 53 19.75 -3.27 7.20
N GLN A 54 18.91 -2.47 7.84
CA GLN A 54 19.02 -2.11 9.26
C GLN A 54 18.43 -3.17 10.22
N GLY A 55 17.95 -4.31 9.69
CA GLY A 55 17.32 -5.36 10.49
C GLY A 55 15.86 -5.10 10.87
N ASN A 56 15.29 -4.00 10.38
CA ASN A 56 13.89 -3.63 10.52
C ASN A 56 13.02 -4.34 9.46
N LYS A 57 11.73 -4.04 9.38
CA LYS A 57 10.81 -4.69 8.46
C LYS A 57 9.81 -3.74 7.81
N VAL A 58 9.27 -4.17 6.67
CA VAL A 58 8.11 -3.57 6.03
C VAL A 58 6.85 -4.24 6.57
N ILE A 59 5.92 -3.46 7.08
CA ILE A 59 4.65 -3.93 7.65
C ILE A 59 3.52 -3.48 6.74
N PHE A 60 2.69 -4.42 6.30
CA PHE A 60 1.53 -4.12 5.46
C PHE A 60 0.23 -4.21 6.26
N ALA A 61 -0.64 -3.20 6.11
CA ALA A 61 -1.97 -3.14 6.71
C ALA A 61 -3.04 -2.74 5.68
N GLY A 62 -4.17 -3.43 5.68
CA GLY A 62 -5.31 -3.16 4.82
C GLY A 62 -6.55 -3.95 5.24
N ASN A 63 -7.73 -3.55 4.75
CA ASN A 63 -9.00 -4.27 4.96
C ASN A 63 -9.48 -4.86 3.63
N GLY A 64 -10.21 -5.98 3.66
CA GLY A 64 -10.84 -6.57 2.48
C GLY A 64 -9.85 -6.83 1.33
N GLY A 65 -10.09 -6.26 0.15
CA GLY A 65 -9.17 -6.35 -0.99
C GLY A 65 -7.79 -5.78 -0.68
N SER A 66 -7.70 -4.71 0.11
CA SER A 66 -6.42 -4.16 0.59
C SER A 66 -5.71 -5.12 1.56
N ALA A 67 -6.42 -5.96 2.32
CA ALA A 67 -5.81 -7.02 3.12
C ALA A 67 -5.24 -8.14 2.25
N ALA A 68 -5.93 -8.50 1.16
CA ALA A 68 -5.41 -9.44 0.17
C ALA A 68 -4.11 -8.93 -0.47
N ILE A 69 -4.07 -7.64 -0.86
CA ILE A 69 -2.85 -6.97 -1.33
C ILE A 69 -1.75 -7.05 -0.26
N ALA A 70 -2.05 -6.69 0.98
CA ALA A 70 -1.09 -6.71 2.08
C ALA A 70 -0.44 -8.09 2.27
N SER A 71 -1.23 -9.18 2.28
CA SER A 71 -0.73 -10.54 2.43
C SER A 71 0.11 -10.99 1.23
N HIS A 72 -0.36 -10.72 0.00
CA HIS A 72 0.36 -11.07 -1.22
C HIS A 72 1.69 -10.33 -1.30
N MET A 73 1.67 -9.02 -1.10
CA MET A 73 2.88 -8.21 -1.22
C MET A 73 3.89 -8.48 -0.10
N ALA A 74 3.45 -8.79 1.12
CA ALA A 74 4.38 -9.24 2.16
C ALA A 74 5.13 -10.51 1.75
N THR A 75 4.47 -11.43 1.04
CA THR A 75 5.10 -12.63 0.48
C THR A 75 6.08 -12.29 -0.63
N ASP A 76 5.68 -11.45 -1.59
CA ASP A 76 6.53 -11.10 -2.74
C ASP A 76 7.74 -10.26 -2.33
N TYR A 77 7.55 -9.31 -1.42
CA TYR A 77 8.66 -8.53 -0.86
C TYR A 77 9.67 -9.44 -0.16
N SER A 78 9.19 -10.45 0.59
CA SER A 78 10.09 -11.39 1.29
C SER A 78 10.76 -12.36 0.33
N LYS A 79 9.97 -13.07 -0.49
CA LYS A 79 10.45 -14.17 -1.34
C LYS A 79 11.24 -13.65 -2.55
N ASN A 80 10.72 -12.67 -3.25
CA ASN A 80 11.27 -12.18 -4.51
C ASN A 80 12.20 -10.99 -4.27
N GLY A 81 11.76 -10.03 -3.45
CA GLY A 81 12.49 -8.79 -3.14
C GLY A 81 13.66 -8.96 -2.18
N GLY A 82 13.71 -10.07 -1.41
CA GLY A 82 14.70 -10.26 -0.34
C GLY A 82 14.54 -9.24 0.80
N LEU A 83 13.36 -8.62 0.92
CA LEU A 83 13.03 -7.63 1.93
C LEU A 83 12.40 -8.32 3.15
N ARG A 84 12.63 -7.79 4.34
CA ARG A 84 11.94 -8.27 5.55
C ARG A 84 10.53 -7.70 5.58
N ALA A 85 9.53 -8.47 5.18
CA ALA A 85 8.16 -8.00 5.09
C ALA A 85 7.18 -8.89 5.85
N TRP A 86 6.13 -8.27 6.39
CA TRP A 86 5.09 -8.92 7.18
C TRP A 86 3.74 -8.24 6.95
N SER A 87 2.64 -9.01 7.00
CA SER A 87 1.26 -8.50 6.95
C SER A 87 0.52 -8.81 8.24
N MET A 88 -0.32 -7.90 8.70
CA MET A 88 -1.08 -8.00 9.95
C MET A 88 -2.43 -8.72 9.77
N ASN A 89 -2.43 -9.87 9.10
CA ASN A 89 -3.65 -10.56 8.68
C ASN A 89 -3.84 -11.94 9.35
N ASP A 90 -3.16 -12.22 10.46
CA ASP A 90 -3.44 -13.44 11.23
C ASP A 90 -4.86 -13.38 11.81
N ALA A 91 -5.66 -14.42 11.54
CA ALA A 91 -7.07 -14.46 11.90
C ALA A 91 -7.28 -14.47 13.43
N SER A 92 -6.43 -15.18 14.17
CA SER A 92 -6.52 -15.25 15.64
C SER A 92 -6.21 -13.89 16.25
N MET A 93 -5.17 -13.22 15.73
CA MET A 93 -4.78 -11.88 16.17
C MET A 93 -5.90 -10.86 15.89
N LEU A 94 -6.44 -10.85 14.66
CA LEU A 94 -7.52 -9.94 14.28
C LEU A 94 -8.77 -10.14 15.12
N THR A 95 -9.21 -11.39 15.31
CA THR A 95 -10.43 -11.69 16.06
C THR A 95 -10.29 -11.41 17.56
N CYS A 96 -9.16 -11.75 18.16
CA CYS A 96 -8.86 -11.46 19.55
C CYS A 96 -8.84 -9.94 19.80
N LEU A 97 -8.03 -9.20 19.02
CA LEU A 97 -7.90 -7.76 19.21
C LEU A 97 -9.21 -7.00 18.88
N ALA A 98 -9.99 -7.49 17.91
CA ALA A 98 -11.30 -6.91 17.62
C ALA A 98 -12.30 -7.11 18.79
N ASN A 99 -12.25 -8.28 19.43
CA ASN A 99 -13.09 -8.57 20.60
C ASN A 99 -12.71 -7.73 21.83
N ASP A 100 -11.42 -7.59 22.08
CA ASP A 100 -10.90 -6.99 23.32
C ASP A 100 -10.76 -5.47 23.26
N TYR A 101 -10.41 -4.92 22.07
CA TYR A 101 -10.11 -3.49 21.89
C TYR A 101 -10.98 -2.78 20.87
N GLY A 102 -11.83 -3.51 20.14
CA GLY A 102 -12.59 -2.98 19.01
C GLY A 102 -11.84 -3.07 17.68
N TYR A 103 -12.60 -3.17 16.58
CA TYR A 103 -12.04 -3.38 15.24
C TYR A 103 -11.19 -2.20 14.76
N ASP A 104 -11.45 -1.00 15.26
CA ASP A 104 -10.64 0.20 14.96
C ASP A 104 -9.22 0.15 15.53
N GLN A 105 -8.93 -0.76 16.49
CA GLN A 105 -7.63 -0.92 17.12
C GLN A 105 -6.83 -2.13 16.62
N VAL A 106 -7.40 -2.99 15.77
CA VAL A 106 -6.78 -4.28 15.41
C VAL A 106 -5.38 -4.18 14.82
N PHE A 107 -5.09 -3.17 14.02
CA PHE A 107 -3.77 -2.96 13.46
C PHE A 107 -2.87 -2.11 14.37
N ALA A 108 -3.44 -1.12 15.04
CA ALA A 108 -2.71 -0.28 16.00
C ALA A 108 -2.08 -1.13 17.12
N LYS A 109 -2.85 -2.07 17.69
CA LYS A 109 -2.34 -2.99 18.72
C LYS A 109 -1.24 -3.92 18.21
N GLN A 110 -1.36 -4.43 17.00
CA GLN A 110 -0.29 -5.26 16.43
C GLN A 110 1.00 -4.44 16.21
N ILE A 111 0.90 -3.16 15.85
CA ILE A 111 2.07 -2.28 15.75
C ILE A 111 2.67 -2.02 17.13
N GLU A 112 1.86 -1.80 18.18
CA GLU A 112 2.36 -1.67 19.55
C GLU A 112 3.13 -2.90 20.02
N PHE A 113 2.71 -4.11 19.65
CA PHE A 113 3.36 -5.38 20.06
C PHE A 113 4.61 -5.69 19.24
N HIS A 114 4.59 -5.45 17.95
CA HIS A 114 5.58 -5.99 17.02
C HIS A 114 6.35 -4.93 16.24
N GLY A 115 5.88 -3.69 16.22
CA GLY A 115 6.56 -2.58 15.57
C GLY A 115 7.82 -2.17 16.32
N ARG A 116 8.77 -1.61 15.60
CA ARG A 116 10.01 -1.06 16.15
C ARG A 116 10.31 0.29 15.50
N PRO A 117 11.01 1.19 16.20
CA PRO A 117 11.54 2.40 15.57
C PRO A 117 12.35 2.04 14.31
N GLY A 118 12.09 2.73 13.21
CA GLY A 118 12.76 2.47 11.94
C GLY A 118 12.07 1.45 11.03
N ASP A 119 10.98 0.79 11.45
CA ASP A 119 10.16 -0.02 10.53
C ASP A 119 9.47 0.88 9.48
N LEU A 120 9.00 0.28 8.39
CA LEU A 120 8.15 0.94 7.39
C LEU A 120 6.73 0.37 7.46
N LEU A 121 5.73 1.20 7.73
CA LEU A 121 4.33 0.84 7.56
C LEU A 121 3.86 1.20 6.14
N VAL A 122 3.30 0.23 5.41
CA VAL A 122 2.53 0.43 4.19
C VAL A 122 1.05 0.29 4.53
N ALA A 123 0.36 1.42 4.63
CA ALA A 123 -1.04 1.52 5.04
C ALA A 123 -1.95 1.70 3.81
N ILE A 124 -2.81 0.71 3.53
CA ILE A 124 -3.62 0.66 2.31
C ILE A 124 -5.10 0.81 2.66
N SER A 125 -5.76 1.83 2.12
CA SER A 125 -7.21 2.04 2.26
C SER A 125 -7.78 2.76 1.04
N SER A 126 -8.60 2.08 0.23
CA SER A 126 -9.21 2.68 -0.96
C SER A 126 -10.01 3.95 -0.64
N SER A 127 -10.77 3.98 0.46
CA SER A 127 -11.49 5.18 0.88
C SER A 127 -10.62 6.21 1.60
N GLY A 128 -9.46 5.80 2.14
CA GLY A 128 -8.62 6.62 3.00
C GLY A 128 -9.27 7.02 4.34
N LYS A 129 -10.41 6.40 4.71
CA LYS A 129 -11.23 6.75 5.89
C LYS A 129 -11.34 5.63 6.92
N SER A 130 -10.71 4.47 6.69
CA SER A 130 -10.78 3.32 7.60
C SER A 130 -10.15 3.65 8.95
N ALA A 131 -10.94 3.65 10.02
CA ALA A 131 -10.51 4.06 11.37
C ALA A 131 -9.31 3.24 11.86
N ASN A 132 -9.32 1.92 11.66
CA ASN A 132 -8.21 1.03 12.03
C ASN A 132 -6.90 1.31 11.26
N ILE A 133 -6.97 1.74 10.00
CA ILE A 133 -5.80 2.13 9.22
C ILE A 133 -5.25 3.47 9.71
N LEU A 134 -6.11 4.44 9.99
CA LEU A 134 -5.70 5.74 10.55
C LEU A 134 -5.08 5.58 11.95
N ALA A 135 -5.66 4.72 12.79
CA ALA A 135 -5.10 4.38 14.10
C ALA A 135 -3.72 3.72 13.98
N ALA A 136 -3.56 2.78 13.03
CA ALA A 136 -2.29 2.13 12.74
C ALA A 136 -1.19 3.14 12.35
N VAL A 137 -1.52 4.09 11.46
CA VAL A 137 -0.59 5.15 11.05
C VAL A 137 -0.20 6.03 12.24
N THR A 138 -1.17 6.41 13.08
CA THR A 138 -0.92 7.22 14.27
C THR A 138 0.08 6.55 15.22
N VAL A 139 -0.10 5.26 15.49
CA VAL A 139 0.80 4.48 16.36
C VAL A 139 2.16 4.29 15.73
N ALA A 140 2.22 3.95 14.43
CA ALA A 140 3.48 3.77 13.71
C ALA A 140 4.34 5.05 13.72
N ARG A 141 3.74 6.22 13.48
CA ARG A 141 4.44 7.50 13.55
C ARG A 141 4.95 7.81 14.97
N LYS A 142 4.12 7.56 15.99
CA LYS A 142 4.52 7.74 17.41
C LYS A 142 5.68 6.83 17.78
N LEU A 143 5.74 5.63 17.18
CA LEU A 143 6.82 4.67 17.40
C LEU A 143 8.11 5.01 16.63
N GLY A 144 8.08 5.95 15.69
CA GLY A 144 9.22 6.30 14.85
C GLY A 144 9.37 5.42 13.60
N CYS A 145 8.28 4.83 13.13
CA CYS A 145 8.25 4.16 11.84
C CYS A 145 8.14 5.18 10.70
N SER A 146 8.72 4.85 9.53
CA SER A 146 8.37 5.51 8.28
C SER A 146 6.99 5.01 7.81
N VAL A 147 6.25 5.85 7.07
CA VAL A 147 4.88 5.51 6.63
C VAL A 147 4.69 5.84 5.16
N LEU A 148 4.37 4.81 4.36
CA LEU A 148 3.82 4.92 3.02
C LEU A 148 2.31 4.69 3.09
N THR A 149 1.51 5.64 2.62
CA THR A 149 0.07 5.49 2.55
C THR A 149 -0.41 5.34 1.11
N MET A 150 -1.41 4.50 0.90
CA MET A 150 -2.03 4.28 -0.41
C MET A 150 -3.53 4.49 -0.30
N SER A 151 -4.07 5.42 -1.09
CA SER A 151 -5.48 5.81 -1.01
C SER A 151 -6.10 6.06 -2.38
N GLY A 152 -7.42 6.21 -2.41
CA GLY A 152 -8.22 6.53 -3.57
C GLY A 152 -9.45 7.36 -3.17
N PHE A 153 -10.50 7.31 -3.97
CA PHE A 153 -11.81 7.92 -3.78
C PHE A 153 -11.73 9.45 -3.66
N ALA A 154 -12.05 9.98 -2.48
CA ALA A 154 -12.04 11.44 -2.26
C ALA A 154 -10.59 11.97 -2.25
N PRO A 155 -10.30 13.03 -3.00
CA PRO A 155 -8.93 13.58 -3.10
C PRO A 155 -8.45 14.23 -1.79
N ASP A 156 -9.35 14.52 -0.89
CA ASP A 156 -9.12 15.09 0.45
C ASP A 156 -9.25 14.06 1.58
N ASN A 157 -9.19 12.76 1.25
CA ASN A 157 -9.31 11.72 2.28
C ASN A 157 -8.20 11.84 3.34
N PRO A 158 -8.51 11.55 4.62
CA PRO A 158 -7.58 11.82 5.72
C PRO A 158 -6.28 11.00 5.64
N LEU A 159 -6.29 9.79 5.09
CA LEU A 159 -5.09 8.95 5.00
C LEU A 159 -4.01 9.62 4.15
N ARG A 160 -4.41 10.36 3.11
CA ARG A 160 -3.51 11.04 2.18
C ARG A 160 -2.60 12.08 2.85
N ALA A 161 -3.00 12.62 3.99
CA ALA A 161 -2.25 13.65 4.72
C ALA A 161 -1.39 13.10 5.87
N THR A 162 -1.30 11.76 6.03
CA THR A 162 -0.72 11.17 7.24
C THR A 162 0.60 10.43 7.05
N GLY A 163 0.95 10.06 5.82
CA GLY A 163 2.21 9.35 5.50
C GLY A 163 3.38 10.30 5.25
N ASP A 164 4.60 9.76 5.27
CA ASP A 164 5.81 10.44 4.77
C ASP A 164 5.78 10.52 3.24
N MET A 165 5.12 9.54 2.61
CA MET A 165 4.78 9.50 1.20
C MET A 165 3.37 8.94 1.06
N ASN A 166 2.57 9.51 0.14
CA ASN A 166 1.26 8.99 -0.21
C ASN A 166 1.15 8.76 -1.72
N LEU A 167 0.57 7.62 -2.11
CA LEU A 167 0.19 7.28 -3.47
C LEU A 167 -1.34 7.30 -3.56
N TYR A 168 -1.89 8.19 -4.37
CA TYR A 168 -3.32 8.39 -4.54
C TYR A 168 -3.77 8.05 -5.96
N LEU A 169 -4.82 7.24 -6.07
CA LEU A 169 -5.48 6.88 -7.32
C LEU A 169 -6.83 7.59 -7.44
N ASN A 170 -6.95 8.47 -8.43
CA ASN A 170 -8.16 9.26 -8.64
C ASN A 170 -9.27 8.42 -9.29
N SER A 171 -9.88 7.56 -8.49
CA SER A 171 -11.03 6.73 -8.88
C SER A 171 -11.89 6.42 -7.66
N THR A 172 -13.21 6.30 -7.85
CA THR A 172 -14.17 5.87 -6.83
C THR A 172 -14.57 4.40 -6.96
N SER A 173 -14.00 3.69 -7.94
CA SER A 173 -14.22 2.27 -8.15
C SER A 173 -13.20 1.44 -7.37
N TYR A 174 -13.69 0.54 -6.52
CA TYR A 174 -12.83 -0.40 -5.79
C TYR A 174 -11.92 -1.19 -6.73
N GLY A 175 -12.44 -1.71 -7.86
CA GLY A 175 -11.67 -2.53 -8.78
C GLY A 175 -10.44 -1.78 -9.33
N TYR A 176 -10.62 -0.54 -9.80
CA TYR A 176 -9.49 0.25 -10.32
C TYR A 176 -8.50 0.65 -9.21
N VAL A 177 -9.00 1.03 -8.04
CA VAL A 177 -8.14 1.45 -6.92
C VAL A 177 -7.35 0.28 -6.35
N GLU A 178 -7.99 -0.87 -6.12
CA GLU A 178 -7.31 -2.04 -5.56
C GLU A 178 -6.29 -2.64 -6.54
N ILE A 179 -6.66 -2.80 -7.83
CA ILE A 179 -5.71 -3.27 -8.84
C ILE A 179 -4.55 -2.27 -8.99
N GLY A 180 -4.83 -0.98 -8.98
CA GLY A 180 -3.82 0.06 -9.06
C GLY A 180 -2.87 0.07 -7.85
N HIS A 181 -3.38 -0.09 -6.63
CA HIS A 181 -2.55 -0.22 -5.44
C HIS A 181 -1.65 -1.46 -5.52
N LEU A 182 -2.20 -2.60 -5.97
CA LEU A 182 -1.41 -3.81 -6.20
C LEU A 182 -0.31 -3.58 -7.22
N ALA A 183 -0.62 -2.95 -8.36
CA ALA A 183 0.34 -2.66 -9.42
C ALA A 183 1.47 -1.72 -8.94
N LEU A 184 1.15 -0.71 -8.12
CA LEU A 184 2.17 0.17 -7.52
C LEU A 184 3.06 -0.58 -6.53
N CYS A 185 2.51 -1.49 -5.72
CA CYS A 185 3.31 -2.34 -4.83
C CYS A 185 4.24 -3.27 -5.62
N HIS A 186 3.76 -3.86 -6.74
CA HIS A 186 4.61 -4.65 -7.63
C HIS A 186 5.71 -3.79 -8.26
N ALA A 187 5.40 -2.59 -8.75
CA ALA A 187 6.43 -1.69 -9.28
C ALA A 187 7.55 -1.45 -8.26
N ILE A 188 7.22 -1.22 -6.99
CA ILE A 188 8.22 -1.01 -5.92
C ILE A 188 9.11 -2.26 -5.76
N VAL A 189 8.55 -3.47 -5.68
CA VAL A 189 9.37 -4.68 -5.49
C VAL A 189 10.19 -5.02 -6.74
N ASP A 190 9.63 -4.85 -7.93
CA ASP A 190 10.32 -5.12 -9.20
C ASP A 190 11.51 -4.17 -9.40
N TYR A 191 11.32 -2.86 -9.13
CA TYR A 191 12.43 -1.91 -9.14
C TYR A 191 13.46 -2.22 -8.06
N SER A 192 13.03 -2.63 -6.86
CA SER A 192 13.96 -3.06 -5.81
C SER A 192 14.84 -4.22 -6.26
N MET A 193 14.25 -5.21 -6.94
CA MET A 193 14.98 -6.36 -7.48
C MET A 193 15.93 -5.97 -8.62
N ALA A 194 15.50 -5.10 -9.53
CA ALA A 194 16.31 -4.63 -10.64
C ALA A 194 17.53 -3.84 -10.16
N TRP A 195 17.34 -2.94 -9.20
CA TRP A 195 18.44 -2.13 -8.65
C TRP A 195 19.43 -2.94 -7.83
N ALA A 196 18.97 -3.99 -7.12
CA ALA A 196 19.85 -4.93 -6.44
C ALA A 196 20.81 -5.65 -7.40
N LYS A 197 20.39 -5.82 -8.66
CA LYS A 197 21.20 -6.44 -9.73
C LYS A 197 22.01 -5.41 -10.54
N GLY A 198 22.05 -4.14 -10.12
CA GLY A 198 22.74 -3.08 -10.82
C GLY A 198 22.05 -2.62 -12.12
N ASN A 199 20.78 -3.01 -12.33
CA ASN A 199 20.00 -2.59 -13.49
C ASN A 199 19.06 -1.44 -13.09
N PRO A 200 19.30 -0.20 -13.53
CA PRO A 200 18.46 0.96 -13.20
C PRO A 200 17.11 0.97 -13.95
N ALA A 201 16.96 0.16 -14.98
CA ALA A 201 15.72 0.03 -15.74
C ALA A 201 15.07 -1.30 -15.43
N VAL A 202 13.82 -1.30 -14.95
CA VAL A 202 12.97 -2.49 -15.04
C VAL A 202 12.88 -2.86 -16.52
N ALA A 203 13.14 -4.11 -16.83
CA ALA A 203 13.17 -4.58 -18.19
C ALA A 203 11.95 -4.06 -18.98
N ARG A 204 12.21 -3.24 -19.98
CA ARG A 204 11.26 -2.94 -21.03
C ARG A 204 11.20 -4.18 -21.91
N THR A 205 10.41 -5.17 -21.49
CA THR A 205 10.06 -6.33 -22.33
C THR A 205 8.82 -6.00 -23.13
#